data_943c86376e9f45004dbdfa74f5d2b9f5
#
_entry.id   943c86376e9f45004dbdfa74f5d2b9f5
#
_cell.length_a   1.000
_cell.length_b   1.000
_cell.length_c   1.000
_cell.angle_alpha   90.00
_cell.angle_beta   90.00
_cell.angle_gamma   90.00
#
_symmetry.space_group_name_H-M   'P 1'
#
loop_
_entity.id
_entity.type
_entity.pdbx_description
1 polymer ?
#
loop_
_entity_poly.entity_id
_entity_poly.type
_entity_poly.pdbx_seq_one_letter_code
_entity_poly.pdbx_strand_id
1 'polypeptide(L)'
;MADRTPAPDTPELRERWGNFAFNEAYEAKAQKALARYPQGRQKSAVMPLLDLAQRQVGEETDTQGWLPLPVIEYVANYLDMPVIRVLEVATFYFMYNMKPVGKYHVQVCGTTPCMLRGSDGLLATCSKRGMKKGHVSEDGLWTLTEVECMGNCATAPMVQINDDNYEDLTPERLDAVLGEARVDAPHVAQDAPKFVDAQPGAANSYNTVYCPQENLNHRLTPTLTVTQS
;
A
#
# COMPACT_ATOMS: atom_id res chain seq x y z
N MET A 1 -3.26 14.74 8.04
CA MET A 1 -4.14 13.96 7.16
C MET A 1 -3.58 14.00 5.75
N ALA A 2 -3.45 12.86 5.06
CA ALA A 2 -2.93 12.85 3.70
C ALA A 2 -3.87 13.61 2.75
N ASP A 3 -3.31 14.39 1.83
CA ASP A 3 -4.09 15.09 0.79
C ASP A 3 -4.64 14.06 -0.20
N ARG A 4 -5.97 13.93 -0.24
CA ARG A 4 -6.73 12.99 -1.09
C ARG A 4 -7.24 13.62 -2.38
N THR A 5 -6.84 14.88 -2.64
CA THR A 5 -7.19 15.55 -3.89
C THR A 5 -6.50 14.84 -5.05
N PRO A 6 -7.24 14.39 -6.08
CA PRO A 6 -6.65 13.82 -7.28
C PRO A 6 -5.62 14.78 -7.91
N ALA A 7 -4.57 14.21 -8.51
CA ALA A 7 -3.68 15.02 -9.33
C ALA A 7 -4.49 15.71 -10.46
N PRO A 8 -4.13 16.96 -10.83
CA PRO A 8 -4.82 17.64 -11.91
C PRO A 8 -4.69 16.86 -13.22
N ASP A 9 -5.78 16.84 -13.99
CA ASP A 9 -5.78 16.26 -15.32
C ASP A 9 -5.01 17.15 -16.27
N THR A 10 -3.84 16.74 -16.70
CA THR A 10 -2.98 17.50 -17.59
C THR A 10 -2.80 16.80 -18.93
N PRO A 11 -2.49 17.55 -20.02
CA PRO A 11 -2.21 16.95 -21.32
C PRO A 11 -1.10 15.88 -21.26
N GLU A 12 -0.05 16.10 -20.48
CA GLU A 12 1.07 15.18 -20.32
C GLU A 12 0.64 13.85 -19.67
N LEU A 13 -0.28 13.91 -18.67
CA LEU A 13 -0.84 12.71 -18.08
C LEU A 13 -1.72 11.95 -19.06
N ARG A 14 -2.49 12.67 -19.87
CA ARG A 14 -3.32 12.10 -20.94
C ARG A 14 -2.47 11.47 -22.04
N GLU A 15 -1.37 12.09 -22.43
CA GLU A 15 -0.42 11.54 -23.40
C GLU A 15 0.20 10.23 -22.87
N ARG A 16 0.64 10.22 -21.61
CA ARG A 16 1.30 9.08 -21.00
C ARG A 16 0.35 7.92 -20.68
N TRP A 17 -0.82 8.21 -20.15
CA TRP A 17 -1.72 7.20 -19.56
C TRP A 17 -3.06 7.05 -20.29
N GLY A 18 -3.33 7.86 -21.33
CA GLY A 18 -4.60 7.83 -22.06
C GLY A 18 -4.88 6.52 -22.79
N ASN A 19 -3.83 5.77 -23.11
CA ASN A 19 -3.92 4.43 -23.72
C ASN A 19 -3.60 3.31 -22.71
N PHE A 20 -3.73 3.59 -21.40
CA PHE A 20 -3.50 2.56 -20.37
C PHE A 20 -4.42 1.37 -20.60
N ALA A 21 -3.86 0.17 -20.52
CA ALA A 21 -4.58 -1.09 -20.47
C ALA A 21 -3.79 -2.08 -19.58
N PHE A 22 -4.49 -3.02 -18.97
CA PHE A 22 -3.81 -4.10 -18.27
C PHE A 22 -2.94 -4.88 -19.26
N ASN A 23 -1.69 -5.12 -18.90
CA ASN A 23 -0.85 -6.07 -19.63
C ASN A 23 -1.35 -7.51 -19.37
N GLU A 24 -0.82 -8.49 -20.10
CA GLU A 24 -1.28 -9.87 -20.03
C GLU A 24 -1.27 -10.44 -18.60
N ALA A 25 -0.24 -10.13 -17.80
CA ALA A 25 -0.13 -10.61 -16.43
C ALA A 25 -1.16 -9.96 -15.50
N TYR A 26 -1.41 -8.67 -15.66
CA TYR A 26 -2.41 -7.94 -14.87
C TYR A 26 -3.83 -8.25 -15.34
N GLU A 27 -4.05 -8.45 -16.63
CA GLU A 27 -5.35 -8.89 -17.17
C GLU A 27 -5.74 -10.26 -16.58
N ALA A 28 -4.81 -11.22 -16.53
CA ALA A 28 -5.09 -12.51 -15.90
C ALA A 28 -5.48 -12.38 -14.42
N LYS A 29 -4.82 -11.47 -13.67
CA LYS A 29 -5.18 -11.16 -12.28
C LYS A 29 -6.56 -10.48 -12.19
N ALA A 30 -6.87 -9.55 -13.10
CA ALA A 30 -8.16 -8.87 -13.16
C ALA A 30 -9.31 -9.84 -13.43
N GLN A 31 -9.16 -10.75 -14.38
CA GLN A 31 -10.15 -11.80 -14.67
C GLN A 31 -10.37 -12.72 -13.46
N LYS A 32 -9.29 -13.11 -12.77
CA LYS A 32 -9.37 -13.89 -11.52
C LYS A 32 -10.12 -13.11 -10.42
N ALA A 33 -9.94 -11.79 -10.35
CA ALA A 33 -10.66 -10.94 -9.40
C ALA A 33 -12.16 -10.87 -9.73
N LEU A 34 -12.52 -10.68 -11.01
CA LEU A 34 -13.91 -10.65 -11.47
C LEU A 34 -14.65 -11.96 -11.22
N ALA A 35 -13.96 -13.09 -11.41
CA ALA A 35 -14.53 -14.43 -11.22
C ALA A 35 -14.97 -14.73 -9.77
N ARG A 36 -14.54 -13.93 -8.80
CA ARG A 36 -14.95 -14.05 -7.39
C ARG A 36 -16.37 -13.54 -7.13
N TYR A 37 -16.90 -12.73 -8.05
CA TYR A 37 -18.20 -12.09 -7.89
C TYR A 37 -19.25 -12.81 -8.74
N PRO A 38 -20.48 -12.98 -8.24
CA PRO A 38 -21.57 -13.58 -9.01
C PRO A 38 -21.84 -12.83 -10.32
N GLN A 39 -22.41 -13.52 -11.28
CA GLN A 39 -22.79 -12.92 -12.56
C GLN A 39 -23.67 -11.68 -12.35
N GLY A 40 -23.35 -10.59 -13.06
CA GLY A 40 -24.02 -9.29 -12.93
C GLY A 40 -23.55 -8.45 -11.72
N ARG A 41 -22.58 -8.93 -10.92
CA ARG A 41 -22.01 -8.22 -9.75
C ARG A 41 -20.54 -7.84 -9.93
N GLN A 42 -20.00 -7.89 -11.14
CA GLN A 42 -18.60 -7.62 -11.45
C GLN A 42 -18.17 -6.19 -11.06
N LYS A 43 -19.09 -5.24 -11.00
CA LYS A 43 -18.83 -3.86 -10.50
C LYS A 43 -18.28 -3.83 -9.06
N SER A 44 -18.54 -4.86 -8.26
CA SER A 44 -17.97 -5.01 -6.92
C SER A 44 -16.45 -5.28 -6.93
N ALA A 45 -15.87 -5.61 -8.08
CA ALA A 45 -14.43 -5.78 -8.24
C ALA A 45 -13.66 -4.45 -8.40
N VAL A 46 -14.32 -3.30 -8.26
CA VAL A 46 -13.68 -1.99 -8.43
C VAL A 46 -12.43 -1.83 -7.55
N MET A 47 -12.49 -2.26 -6.31
CA MET A 47 -11.34 -2.15 -5.39
C MET A 47 -10.13 -2.98 -5.85
N PRO A 48 -10.24 -4.29 -6.08
CA PRO A 48 -9.11 -5.06 -6.57
C PRO A 48 -8.59 -4.61 -7.94
N LEU A 49 -9.45 -4.09 -8.83
CA LEU A 49 -8.99 -3.58 -10.11
C LEU A 49 -8.22 -2.26 -9.97
N LEU A 50 -8.62 -1.38 -9.08
CA LEU A 50 -7.85 -0.16 -8.76
C LEU A 50 -6.48 -0.51 -8.16
N ASP A 51 -6.40 -1.51 -7.27
CA ASP A 51 -5.12 -1.97 -6.72
C ASP A 51 -4.21 -2.52 -7.82
N LEU A 52 -4.74 -3.37 -8.71
CA LEU A 52 -3.98 -3.89 -9.85
C LEU A 52 -3.50 -2.78 -10.77
N ALA A 53 -4.35 -1.80 -11.06
CA ALA A 53 -3.99 -0.67 -11.92
C ALA A 53 -2.87 0.18 -11.27
N GLN A 54 -2.98 0.47 -9.98
CA GLN A 54 -1.94 1.19 -9.23
C GLN A 54 -0.62 0.43 -9.25
N ARG A 55 -0.63 -0.88 -9.04
CA ARG A 55 0.57 -1.73 -9.07
C ARG A 55 1.22 -1.77 -10.45
N GLN A 56 0.43 -1.90 -11.52
CA GLN A 56 0.98 -1.85 -12.88
C GLN A 56 1.62 -0.50 -13.16
N VAL A 57 0.99 0.62 -12.80
CA VAL A 57 1.59 1.96 -12.90
C VAL A 57 2.90 2.03 -12.09
N GLY A 58 2.93 1.41 -10.92
CA GLY A 58 4.13 1.33 -10.08
C GLY A 58 5.28 0.58 -10.77
N GLU A 59 5.01 -0.59 -11.34
CA GLU A 59 6.00 -1.36 -12.09
C GLU A 59 6.53 -0.59 -13.31
N GLU A 60 5.65 0.09 -14.05
CA GLU A 60 6.02 0.87 -15.23
C GLU A 60 6.82 2.15 -14.91
N THR A 61 6.74 2.63 -13.66
CA THR A 61 7.43 3.85 -13.22
C THR A 61 8.56 3.61 -12.22
N ASP A 62 8.82 2.35 -11.85
CA ASP A 62 9.75 1.97 -10.76
C ASP A 62 9.44 2.73 -9.44
N THR A 63 8.15 2.82 -9.11
CA THR A 63 7.64 3.47 -7.90
C THR A 63 6.61 2.59 -7.21
N GLN A 64 6.06 3.03 -6.07
CA GLN A 64 4.95 2.31 -5.42
C GLN A 64 3.61 2.48 -6.16
N GLY A 65 3.57 3.28 -7.21
CA GLY A 65 2.41 3.47 -8.06
C GLY A 65 1.38 4.43 -7.49
N TRP A 66 0.58 4.96 -8.39
CA TRP A 66 -0.52 5.88 -8.10
C TRP A 66 -1.59 5.77 -9.18
N LEU A 67 -2.72 6.43 -9.00
CA LEU A 67 -3.85 6.37 -9.93
C LEU A 67 -4.05 7.70 -10.67
N PRO A 68 -3.45 7.89 -11.86
CA PRO A 68 -3.81 8.98 -12.76
C PRO A 68 -5.27 8.89 -13.20
N LEU A 69 -5.90 10.01 -13.48
CA LEU A 69 -7.30 10.03 -13.92
C LEU A 69 -7.57 9.13 -15.13
N PRO A 70 -6.74 9.08 -16.19
CA PRO A 70 -6.97 8.17 -17.32
C PRO A 70 -6.97 6.69 -16.93
N VAL A 71 -6.18 6.30 -15.92
CA VAL A 71 -6.16 4.93 -15.40
C VAL A 71 -7.45 4.61 -14.64
N ILE A 72 -7.98 5.58 -13.88
CA ILE A 72 -9.29 5.45 -13.21
C ILE A 72 -10.42 5.34 -14.26
N GLU A 73 -10.35 6.12 -15.33
CA GLU A 73 -11.29 6.05 -16.46
C GLU A 73 -11.23 4.68 -17.14
N TYR A 74 -10.04 4.12 -17.32
CA TYR A 74 -9.90 2.75 -17.85
C TYR A 74 -10.60 1.71 -16.96
N VAL A 75 -10.38 1.74 -15.64
CA VAL A 75 -11.06 0.83 -14.69
C VAL A 75 -12.57 1.02 -14.71
N ALA A 76 -13.04 2.26 -14.84
CA ALA A 76 -14.45 2.57 -14.95
C ALA A 76 -15.07 1.94 -16.22
N ASN A 77 -14.43 2.12 -17.36
CA ASN A 77 -14.86 1.54 -18.64
C ASN A 77 -14.81 0.00 -18.59
N TYR A 78 -13.76 -0.56 -17.99
CA TYR A 78 -13.59 -2.01 -17.83
C TYR A 78 -14.75 -2.65 -17.06
N LEU A 79 -15.30 -1.95 -16.07
CA LEU A 79 -16.39 -2.41 -15.21
C LEU A 79 -17.78 -1.91 -15.64
N ASP A 80 -17.88 -1.17 -16.76
CA ASP A 80 -19.12 -0.49 -17.17
C ASP A 80 -19.70 0.33 -16.00
N MET A 81 -18.86 1.18 -15.39
CA MET A 81 -19.24 2.08 -14.29
C MET A 81 -19.05 3.54 -14.68
N PRO A 82 -19.87 4.45 -14.16
CA PRO A 82 -19.56 5.88 -14.25
C PRO A 82 -18.23 6.21 -13.58
N VAL A 83 -17.38 7.00 -14.24
CA VAL A 83 -16.04 7.38 -13.72
C VAL A 83 -16.12 7.96 -12.31
N ILE A 84 -17.15 8.78 -12.03
CA ILE A 84 -17.34 9.39 -10.71
C ILE A 84 -17.47 8.32 -9.60
N ARG A 85 -18.09 7.17 -9.86
CA ARG A 85 -18.25 6.09 -8.89
C ARG A 85 -16.93 5.40 -8.57
N VAL A 86 -16.08 5.25 -9.58
CA VAL A 86 -14.72 4.69 -9.38
C VAL A 86 -13.84 5.69 -8.67
N LEU A 87 -13.96 6.99 -9.01
CA LEU A 87 -13.25 8.07 -8.34
C LEU A 87 -13.64 8.21 -6.86
N GLU A 88 -14.92 8.05 -6.52
CA GLU A 88 -15.40 8.00 -5.13
C GLU A 88 -14.65 6.92 -4.33
N VAL A 89 -14.50 5.72 -4.89
CA VAL A 89 -13.77 4.62 -4.23
C VAL A 89 -12.29 4.95 -4.11
N ALA A 90 -11.67 5.42 -5.19
CA ALA A 90 -10.24 5.75 -5.19
C ALA A 90 -9.89 6.87 -4.21
N THR A 91 -10.74 7.89 -4.07
CA THR A 91 -10.51 8.99 -3.12
C THR A 91 -10.88 8.65 -1.68
N PHE A 92 -11.82 7.74 -1.47
CA PHE A 92 -12.24 7.33 -0.13
C PHE A 92 -11.21 6.44 0.57
N TYR A 93 -10.66 5.43 -0.13
CA TYR A 93 -9.76 4.46 0.48
C TYR A 93 -8.30 4.93 0.43
N PHE A 94 -7.65 5.01 1.59
CA PHE A 94 -6.28 5.55 1.75
C PHE A 94 -5.18 4.69 1.12
N MET A 95 -5.45 3.45 0.78
CA MET A 95 -4.51 2.56 0.10
C MET A 95 -4.25 2.96 -1.36
N TYR A 96 -5.11 3.81 -1.94
CA TYR A 96 -4.89 4.34 -3.28
C TYR A 96 -4.15 5.66 -3.22
N ASN A 97 -3.07 5.77 -3.98
CA ASN A 97 -2.30 6.99 -4.11
C ASN A 97 -2.91 7.86 -5.21
N MET A 98 -3.40 9.04 -4.85
CA MET A 98 -4.03 9.98 -5.80
C MET A 98 -3.02 10.92 -6.45
N LYS A 99 -1.75 10.84 -6.05
CA LYS A 99 -0.61 11.63 -6.56
C LYS A 99 0.59 10.72 -6.70
N PRO A 100 1.57 11.10 -7.52
CA PRO A 100 2.82 10.36 -7.63
C PRO A 100 3.45 10.12 -6.26
N VAL A 101 3.96 8.92 -6.07
CA VAL A 101 4.74 8.52 -4.88
C VAL A 101 6.11 8.02 -5.32
N GLY A 102 7.08 8.05 -4.41
CA GLY A 102 8.41 7.54 -4.67
C GLY A 102 8.49 6.01 -4.73
N LYS A 103 9.69 5.53 -4.91
CA LYS A 103 9.99 4.09 -4.93
C LYS A 103 9.66 3.43 -3.58
N TYR A 104 9.92 4.13 -2.49
CA TYR A 104 9.61 3.71 -1.13
C TYR A 104 8.55 4.63 -0.52
N HIS A 105 7.36 4.10 -0.31
CA HIS A 105 6.27 4.81 0.35
C HIS A 105 6.28 4.45 1.84
N VAL A 106 6.78 5.35 2.66
CA VAL A 106 6.86 5.21 4.13
C VAL A 106 5.56 5.73 4.73
N GLN A 107 4.80 4.86 5.34
CA GLN A 107 3.52 5.18 5.98
C GLN A 107 3.65 4.97 7.49
N VAL A 108 3.57 6.04 8.25
CA VAL A 108 3.69 6.03 9.71
C VAL A 108 2.32 6.11 10.35
N CYS A 109 1.98 5.16 11.19
CA CYS A 109 0.73 5.18 11.95
C CYS A 109 0.78 6.27 13.02
N GLY A 110 -0.15 7.26 12.94
CA GLY A 110 -0.24 8.41 13.84
C GLY A 110 -1.34 8.30 14.90
N THR A 111 -2.08 7.18 15.00
CA THR A 111 -3.18 7.06 15.96
C THR A 111 -2.71 6.81 17.39
N THR A 112 -3.63 7.02 18.34
CA THR A 112 -3.34 7.07 19.78
C THR A 112 -2.39 6.00 20.30
N PRO A 113 -2.54 4.69 20.02
CA PRO A 113 -1.60 3.69 20.53
C PRO A 113 -0.17 3.90 20.01
N CYS A 114 -0.02 4.20 18.72
CA CYS A 114 1.30 4.46 18.12
C CYS A 114 1.90 5.77 18.63
N MET A 115 1.08 6.81 18.78
CA MET A 115 1.49 8.09 19.34
C MET A 115 2.01 7.92 20.78
N LEU A 116 1.27 7.23 21.64
CA LEU A 116 1.67 6.96 23.03
C LEU A 116 2.95 6.10 23.11
N ARG A 117 3.21 5.29 22.11
CA ARG A 117 4.40 4.44 22.00
C ARG A 117 5.55 5.10 21.23
N GLY A 118 5.41 6.36 20.80
CA GLY A 118 6.49 7.16 20.27
C GLY A 118 6.54 7.30 18.74
N SER A 119 5.40 7.19 18.03
CA SER A 119 5.37 7.39 16.55
C SER A 119 5.85 8.79 16.13
N ASP A 120 5.73 9.80 16.99
CA ASP A 120 6.28 11.14 16.73
C ASP A 120 7.81 11.09 16.55
N GLY A 121 8.50 10.24 17.32
CA GLY A 121 9.94 9.99 17.16
C GLY A 121 10.27 9.36 15.81
N LEU A 122 9.42 8.48 15.30
CA LEU A 122 9.58 7.87 13.96
C LEU A 122 9.39 8.91 12.86
N LEU A 123 8.36 9.76 12.96
CA LEU A 123 8.14 10.88 12.04
C LEU A 123 9.33 11.88 12.05
N ALA A 124 9.87 12.17 13.24
CA ALA A 124 11.05 13.02 13.36
C ALA A 124 12.30 12.39 12.70
N THR A 125 12.45 11.07 12.77
CA THR A 125 13.53 10.34 12.09
C THR A 125 13.42 10.44 10.59
N CYS A 126 12.22 10.23 10.02
CA CYS A 126 11.96 10.43 8.60
C CYS A 126 12.28 11.88 8.17
N SER A 127 11.86 12.85 8.97
CA SER A 127 12.09 14.28 8.68
C SER A 127 13.58 14.64 8.70
N LYS A 128 14.39 14.08 9.61
CA LYS A 128 15.85 14.28 9.66
C LYS A 128 16.54 13.75 8.39
N ARG A 129 15.97 12.77 7.72
CA ARG A 129 16.43 12.24 6.43
C ARG A 129 15.95 13.05 5.23
N GLY A 130 15.31 14.19 5.46
CA GLY A 130 14.82 15.11 4.40
C GLY A 130 13.46 14.75 3.84
N MET A 131 12.76 13.75 4.39
CA MET A 131 11.42 13.42 3.96
C MET A 131 10.41 14.45 4.47
N LYS A 132 9.56 14.94 3.56
CA LYS A 132 8.46 15.85 3.89
C LYS A 132 7.13 15.13 3.74
N LYS A 133 6.23 15.25 4.72
CA LYS A 133 4.91 14.64 4.67
C LYS A 133 4.16 15.03 3.38
N GLY A 134 3.66 14.05 2.66
CA GLY A 134 2.87 14.22 1.45
C GLY A 134 3.65 14.61 0.19
N HIS A 135 4.98 14.59 0.25
CA HIS A 135 5.82 14.94 -0.89
C HIS A 135 6.78 13.81 -1.24
N VAL A 136 7.08 13.70 -2.52
CA VAL A 136 8.17 12.86 -3.01
C VAL A 136 9.49 13.57 -2.71
N SER A 137 10.51 12.85 -2.26
CA SER A 137 11.84 13.40 -2.07
C SER A 137 12.49 13.83 -3.41
N GLU A 138 13.46 14.75 -3.34
CA GLU A 138 14.12 15.28 -4.55
C GLU A 138 14.82 14.20 -5.39
N ASP A 139 15.26 13.12 -4.75
CA ASP A 139 15.87 11.97 -5.40
C ASP A 139 14.85 10.96 -5.98
N GLY A 140 13.53 11.23 -5.80
CA GLY A 140 12.45 10.38 -6.27
C GLY A 140 12.26 9.08 -5.46
N LEU A 141 13.07 8.85 -4.43
CA LEU A 141 13.09 7.57 -3.71
C LEU A 141 11.98 7.47 -2.67
N TRP A 142 11.71 8.54 -1.92
CA TRP A 142 10.90 8.47 -0.71
C TRP A 142 9.62 9.27 -0.82
N THR A 143 8.55 8.71 -0.26
CA THR A 143 7.35 9.47 0.08
C THR A 143 6.98 9.15 1.52
N LEU A 144 6.81 10.17 2.35
CA LEU A 144 6.36 10.03 3.73
C LEU A 144 4.90 10.39 3.85
N THR A 145 4.10 9.48 4.38
CA THR A 145 2.69 9.74 4.70
C THR A 145 2.41 9.36 6.16
N GLU A 146 1.82 10.27 6.91
CA GLU A 146 1.21 9.93 8.19
C GLU A 146 -0.19 9.39 7.92
N VAL A 147 -0.44 8.17 8.35
CA VAL A 147 -1.72 7.47 8.12
C VAL A 147 -2.47 7.26 9.42
N GLU A 148 -3.76 6.96 9.27
CA GLU A 148 -4.62 6.56 10.38
C GLU A 148 -4.26 5.15 10.90
N CYS A 149 -5.11 4.55 11.72
CA CYS A 149 -4.85 3.27 12.34
C CYS A 149 -4.62 2.16 11.31
N MET A 150 -3.47 1.51 11.40
CA MET A 150 -3.10 0.37 10.56
C MET A 150 -3.49 -0.99 11.20
N GLY A 151 -4.23 -0.97 12.32
CA GLY A 151 -4.80 -2.16 12.94
C GLY A 151 -3.85 -2.98 13.81
N ASN A 152 -2.58 -2.62 13.90
CA ASN A 152 -1.56 -3.39 14.64
C ASN A 152 -1.12 -2.72 15.94
N CYS A 153 -2.10 -2.38 16.79
CA CYS A 153 -1.86 -1.65 18.04
C CYS A 153 -1.09 -2.45 19.09
N ALA A 154 -1.13 -3.78 19.03
CA ALA A 154 -0.45 -4.66 19.97
C ALA A 154 1.08 -4.51 19.91
N THR A 155 1.62 -4.23 18.74
CA THR A 155 3.05 -4.06 18.46
C THR A 155 3.37 -2.62 18.00
N ALA A 156 2.64 -1.65 18.55
CA ALA A 156 2.89 -0.24 18.30
C ALA A 156 4.28 0.19 18.87
N PRO A 157 4.96 1.19 18.26
CA PRO A 157 4.55 1.90 17.07
C PRO A 157 4.96 1.16 15.79
N MET A 158 4.21 1.36 14.71
CA MET A 158 4.46 0.69 13.45
C MET A 158 4.58 1.64 12.27
N VAL A 159 5.32 1.19 11.27
CA VAL A 159 5.50 1.82 9.97
C VAL A 159 5.28 0.75 8.89
N GLN A 160 4.64 1.13 7.80
CA GLN A 160 4.63 0.33 6.59
C GLN A 160 5.53 0.98 5.55
N ILE A 161 6.39 0.21 4.92
CA ILE A 161 7.20 0.65 3.78
C ILE A 161 6.80 -0.24 2.60
N ASN A 162 6.16 0.35 1.60
CA ASN A 162 5.53 -0.36 0.50
C ASN A 162 4.51 -1.39 1.01
N ASP A 163 4.74 -2.68 0.81
CA ASP A 163 3.87 -3.77 1.26
C ASP A 163 4.33 -4.41 2.58
N ASP A 164 5.47 -3.98 3.14
CA ASP A 164 6.06 -4.58 4.33
C ASP A 164 5.76 -3.78 5.60
N ASN A 165 5.36 -4.48 6.66
CA ASN A 165 5.11 -3.93 7.98
C ASN A 165 6.33 -4.06 8.88
N TYR A 166 6.66 -2.97 9.58
CA TYR A 166 7.69 -2.89 10.59
C TYR A 166 7.05 -2.47 11.91
N GLU A 167 7.26 -3.27 12.94
CA GLU A 167 6.54 -3.20 14.20
C GLU A 167 7.49 -2.99 15.38
N ASP A 168 6.95 -2.51 16.52
CA ASP A 168 7.70 -2.23 17.74
C ASP A 168 9.00 -1.45 17.46
N LEU A 169 8.85 -0.40 16.67
CA LEU A 169 9.97 0.39 16.16
C LEU A 169 10.46 1.40 17.19
N THR A 170 11.78 1.54 17.25
CA THR A 170 12.42 2.73 17.82
C THR A 170 12.93 3.64 16.70
N PRO A 171 13.21 4.92 16.97
CA PRO A 171 13.83 5.81 16.00
C PRO A 171 15.11 5.24 15.37
N GLU A 172 15.97 4.57 16.18
CA GLU A 172 17.22 3.99 15.74
C GLU A 172 17.01 2.80 14.81
N ARG A 173 16.03 1.94 15.14
CA ARG A 173 15.66 0.79 14.27
C ARG A 173 15.10 1.25 12.95
N LEU A 174 14.21 2.26 12.96
CA LEU A 174 13.69 2.83 11.72
C LEU A 174 14.81 3.48 10.90
N ASP A 175 15.73 4.20 11.55
CA ASP A 175 16.86 4.82 10.86
C ASP A 175 17.75 3.78 10.17
N ALA A 176 18.00 2.63 10.81
CA ALA A 176 18.73 1.52 10.21
C ALA A 176 18.00 0.95 8.98
N VAL A 177 16.69 0.65 9.09
CA VAL A 177 15.87 0.15 7.99
C VAL A 177 15.89 1.12 6.79
N LEU A 178 15.70 2.41 7.04
CA LEU A 178 15.74 3.43 5.97
C LEU A 178 17.15 3.60 5.38
N GLY A 179 18.20 3.31 6.16
CA GLY A 179 19.58 3.29 5.68
C GLY A 179 19.85 2.14 4.71
N GLU A 180 19.39 0.95 5.05
CA GLU A 180 19.51 -0.26 4.23
C GLU A 180 18.74 -0.15 2.93
N ALA A 181 17.51 0.38 2.97
CA ALA A 181 16.69 0.61 1.77
C ALA A 181 17.37 1.53 0.73
N ARG A 182 18.22 2.46 1.19
CA ARG A 182 18.97 3.36 0.30
C ARG A 182 20.13 2.69 -0.46
N VAL A 183 20.55 1.51 -0.02
CA VAL A 183 21.72 0.78 -0.59
C VAL A 183 21.33 -0.20 -1.70
N ASP A 184 20.13 -0.09 -2.28
CA ASP A 184 19.67 -0.93 -3.40
C ASP A 184 19.39 -2.40 -3.08
N ALA A 185 18.92 -2.70 -1.88
CA ALA A 185 18.42 -4.04 -1.63
C ALA A 185 16.97 -4.15 -2.13
N PRO A 186 16.69 -4.90 -3.20
CA PRO A 186 15.32 -5.28 -3.54
C PRO A 186 14.64 -6.14 -2.44
N HIS A 187 15.34 -6.38 -1.34
CA HIS A 187 14.96 -7.28 -0.26
C HIS A 187 15.17 -6.71 1.15
N VAL A 188 15.15 -5.40 1.34
CA VAL A 188 15.22 -4.78 2.69
C VAL A 188 14.19 -5.38 3.65
N ALA A 189 13.07 -5.80 3.11
CA ALA A 189 12.02 -6.47 3.84
C ALA A 189 12.37 -7.89 4.32
N GLN A 190 13.36 -8.57 3.73
CA GLN A 190 13.71 -9.94 4.12
C GLN A 190 14.67 -10.01 5.30
N ASP A 191 15.55 -9.01 5.47
CA ASP A 191 16.58 -9.00 6.51
C ASP A 191 16.25 -8.08 7.69
N ALA A 192 15.28 -7.17 7.54
CA ALA A 192 14.77 -6.43 8.68
C ALA A 192 14.08 -7.39 9.64
N PRO A 193 14.20 -7.19 10.97
CA PRO A 193 13.54 -8.05 11.94
C PRO A 193 12.03 -7.96 11.72
N LYS A 194 11.52 -8.87 10.90
CA LYS A 194 10.10 -9.07 10.72
C LYS A 194 9.60 -9.73 11.99
N PHE A 195 8.66 -9.09 12.68
CA PHE A 195 7.82 -9.80 13.64
C PHE A 195 6.83 -10.68 12.83
N VAL A 196 7.40 -11.68 12.14
CA VAL A 196 6.63 -12.61 11.31
C VAL A 196 5.83 -13.57 12.16
N ASP A 197 6.21 -13.74 13.43
CA ASP A 197 5.51 -14.59 14.40
C ASP A 197 4.40 -13.83 15.15
N ALA A 198 4.18 -12.57 14.82
CA ALA A 198 3.03 -11.86 15.33
C ALA A 198 1.76 -12.51 14.77
N GLN A 199 1.10 -13.20 15.64
CA GLN A 199 -0.29 -13.70 15.67
C GLN A 199 -1.01 -13.81 14.31
N PRO A 200 -1.60 -14.97 13.98
CA PRO A 200 -2.52 -15.09 12.85
C PRO A 200 -3.67 -14.09 13.05
N GLY A 201 -3.72 -13.07 12.20
CA GLY A 201 -4.72 -12.01 12.28
C GLY A 201 -4.20 -10.58 12.16
N ALA A 202 -2.90 -10.34 12.33
CA ALA A 202 -2.26 -9.07 12.01
C ALA A 202 -2.04 -8.92 10.49
N ALA A 203 -3.03 -9.33 9.72
CA ALA A 203 -3.07 -9.04 8.31
C ALA A 203 -3.27 -7.54 8.18
N ASN A 204 -2.35 -6.89 7.50
CA ASN A 204 -2.41 -5.53 7.07
C ASN A 204 -3.83 -5.19 6.62
N SER A 205 -4.56 -4.41 7.41
CA SER A 205 -5.97 -4.11 7.15
C SER A 205 -6.21 -3.37 5.85
N TYR A 206 -5.15 -2.79 5.27
CA TYR A 206 -5.21 -2.05 4.02
C TYR A 206 -4.90 -2.91 2.79
N ASN A 207 -4.13 -3.98 2.94
CA ASN A 207 -3.83 -4.92 1.86
C ASN A 207 -4.72 -6.18 1.86
N THR A 208 -5.60 -6.34 2.86
CA THR A 208 -6.47 -7.53 2.98
C THR A 208 -7.55 -7.63 1.91
N VAL A 209 -7.80 -6.57 1.15
CA VAL A 209 -8.75 -6.64 0.03
C VAL A 209 -8.22 -7.57 -1.08
N TYR A 210 -6.90 -7.81 -1.12
CA TYR A 210 -6.27 -8.67 -2.11
C TYR A 210 -5.21 -9.57 -1.50
N CYS A 211 -5.57 -10.34 -0.46
CA CYS A 211 -4.75 -11.48 -0.07
C CYS A 211 -5.18 -12.67 -0.94
N PRO A 212 -4.30 -13.23 -1.81
CA PRO A 212 -4.62 -14.47 -2.48
C PRO A 212 -4.92 -15.53 -1.40
N GLN A 213 -6.06 -16.20 -1.49
CA GLN A 213 -6.45 -17.26 -0.52
C GLN A 213 -5.40 -18.37 -0.37
N GLU A 214 -4.47 -18.45 -1.30
CA GLU A 214 -3.34 -19.39 -1.26
C GLU A 214 -2.42 -19.17 -0.06
N ASN A 215 -2.34 -17.94 0.47
CA ASN A 215 -1.54 -17.65 1.67
C ASN A 215 -2.30 -17.85 3.00
N LEU A 216 -3.63 -17.91 2.97
CA LEU A 216 -4.43 -18.14 4.18
C LEU A 216 -4.38 -19.61 4.66
N ASN A 217 -4.22 -20.57 3.76
CA ASN A 217 -4.22 -21.99 4.12
C ASN A 217 -2.92 -22.47 4.80
N HIS A 218 -1.83 -21.72 4.68
CA HIS A 218 -0.57 -22.04 5.38
C HIS A 218 -0.48 -21.51 6.82
N ARG A 219 -1.42 -20.66 7.24
CA ARG A 219 -1.38 -20.01 8.57
C ARG A 219 -2.44 -20.51 9.55
N LEU A 220 -3.29 -21.46 9.17
CA LEU A 220 -4.42 -21.90 10.00
C LEU A 220 -4.26 -23.32 10.60
N THR A 221 -3.05 -23.84 10.71
CA THR A 221 -2.80 -25.01 11.58
C THR A 221 -2.18 -24.54 12.89
N PRO A 222 -2.97 -24.31 13.96
CA PRO A 222 -2.40 -24.17 15.29
C PRO A 222 -1.92 -25.57 15.72
N THR A 223 -0.62 -25.78 15.76
CA THR A 223 -0.06 -26.91 16.50
C THR A 223 -0.19 -26.59 17.98
N LEU A 224 -1.35 -26.84 18.55
CA LEU A 224 -1.51 -26.88 20.01
C LEU A 224 -0.81 -28.15 20.51
N THR A 225 0.44 -28.04 20.87
CA THR A 225 1.10 -29.03 21.72
C THR A 225 0.64 -28.79 23.15
N VAL A 226 -0.41 -29.51 23.54
CA VAL A 226 -0.77 -29.61 24.96
C VAL A 226 0.23 -30.56 25.60
N THR A 227 1.18 -30.01 26.33
CA THR A 227 1.99 -30.77 27.30
C THR A 227 1.13 -31.00 28.52
N GLN A 228 0.63 -32.23 28.68
CA GLN A 228 0.10 -32.70 29.94
C GLN A 228 1.30 -32.98 30.89
N SER A 229 1.30 -32.34 32.02
CA SER A 229 2.00 -32.75 33.24
C SER A 229 1.02 -32.71 34.38
#